data_48c6c42e001cd0e86974aaa8ec3e6b45
#
_entry.id   48c6c42e001cd0e86974aaa8ec3e6b45
#
_cell.length_a   1.000
_cell.length_b   1.000
_cell.length_c   1.000
_cell.angle_alpha   90.00
_cell.angle_beta   90.00
_cell.angle_gamma   90.00
#
_symmetry.space_group_name_H-M   'P 1'
#
loop_
_entity.id
_entity.type
_entity.pdbx_description
1 polymer ?
#
loop_
_entity_poly.entity_id
_entity_poly.type
_entity_poly.pdbx_seq_one_letter_code
_entity_poly.pdbx_strand_id
1 'polypeptide(L)'
;MQRSFPTLRAAARWLLLAAVSAAAGFALGVAASRPAPLSQAAVIPTPPPAGQPAPGRGPGGSSLPGAAPPASQAELLPLVCLTFDDGPSRTTPAVLAALEEAEVPATFFVVANENNESYLPLIRQAAQAGCEIALHSASHRYSDIYRSAGAFWEDIALLRQRIAPYVDDGEVRCLRFPGGSTNTVSRKYGGDALMGQLKEQAEEQGWRWVDWNVSAEDAAGKKLSAEEVCRNVTGGSAGLERCIVLMHDSATTGTTAEALPSIIRWYKEEGYAFCTVSQLYDALE
;
A
#
# COMPACT_ATOMS: atom_id res chain seq x y z
N MET A 1 16.31 38.87 63.54
CA MET A 1 15.90 38.95 62.12
C MET A 1 15.78 37.51 61.58
N GLN A 2 14.61 36.96 61.71
CA GLN A 2 14.27 35.62 61.17
C GLN A 2 13.65 35.80 59.80
N ARG A 3 14.23 35.20 58.77
CA ARG A 3 13.63 35.11 57.43
C ARG A 3 12.97 33.74 57.29
N SER A 4 11.64 33.77 57.20
CA SER A 4 10.78 32.61 56.94
C SER A 4 10.91 32.18 55.49
N PHE A 5 11.10 30.91 55.20
CA PHE A 5 10.99 30.27 53.89
C PHE A 5 9.54 29.80 53.69
N PRO A 6 8.92 30.04 52.53
CA PRO A 6 7.61 29.48 52.24
C PRO A 6 7.69 28.00 51.82
N THR A 7 6.75 27.25 52.37
CA THR A 7 6.63 25.81 52.30
C THR A 7 6.31 25.26 50.91
N LEU A 8 6.95 24.18 50.58
CA LEU A 8 6.77 23.30 49.38
C LEU A 8 5.38 22.62 49.35
N ARG A 9 4.30 23.34 49.08
CA ARG A 9 2.96 22.73 48.90
C ARG A 9 2.18 23.23 47.70
N ALA A 10 2.76 24.04 46.81
CA ALA A 10 2.07 24.58 45.63
C ALA A 10 2.50 24.01 44.28
N ALA A 11 3.49 23.10 44.21
CA ALA A 11 4.02 22.57 42.96
C ALA A 11 3.37 21.22 42.50
N ALA A 12 2.49 20.64 43.30
CA ALA A 12 1.90 19.31 43.00
C ALA A 12 0.53 19.31 42.31
N ARG A 13 0.01 20.47 41.90
CA ARG A 13 -1.34 20.59 41.30
C ARG A 13 -1.38 20.87 39.80
N TRP A 14 -0.23 21.07 39.15
CA TRP A 14 -0.17 21.37 37.70
C TRP A 14 0.34 20.25 36.82
N LEU A 15 0.69 19.08 37.38
CA LEU A 15 1.19 17.93 36.64
C LEU A 15 0.12 16.84 36.35
N LEU A 16 -1.14 17.07 36.72
CA LEU A 16 -2.24 16.11 36.52
C LEU A 16 -3.26 16.50 35.44
N LEU A 17 -3.04 17.59 34.71
CA LEU A 17 -3.95 18.07 33.65
C LEU A 17 -3.39 17.96 32.23
N ALA A 18 -2.15 17.48 32.06
CA ALA A 18 -1.53 17.30 30.75
C ALA A 18 -1.56 15.84 30.22
N ALA A 19 -2.06 14.88 31.01
CA ALA A 19 -2.02 13.44 30.65
C ALA A 19 -3.35 12.88 30.14
N VAL A 20 -4.42 13.70 30.01
CA VAL A 20 -5.77 13.19 29.62
C VAL A 20 -6.18 13.62 28.20
N SER A 21 -5.38 14.41 27.50
CA SER A 21 -5.72 14.90 26.15
C SER A 21 -5.13 14.08 24.98
N ALA A 22 -4.32 13.06 25.26
CA ALA A 22 -3.71 12.24 24.20
C ALA A 22 -4.41 10.88 23.95
N ALA A 23 -5.40 10.52 24.74
CA ALA A 23 -6.06 9.19 24.63
C ALA A 23 -7.46 9.22 23.99
N ALA A 24 -7.98 10.37 23.62
CA ALA A 24 -9.35 10.51 23.09
C ALA A 24 -9.44 10.67 21.56
N GLY A 25 -8.32 10.65 20.84
CA GLY A 25 -8.26 10.86 19.39
C GLY A 25 -8.29 9.60 18.52
N PHE A 26 -8.16 8.41 19.09
CA PHE A 26 -7.88 7.18 18.31
C PHE A 26 -9.04 6.17 18.23
N ALA A 27 -10.21 6.47 18.77
CA ALA A 27 -11.28 5.46 18.92
C ALA A 27 -12.54 5.72 18.07
N LEU A 28 -12.49 6.57 17.05
CA LEU A 28 -13.67 6.80 16.20
C LEU A 28 -13.26 6.81 14.72
N GLY A 29 -13.43 5.66 14.04
CA GLY A 29 -13.45 5.70 12.59
C GLY A 29 -12.83 4.56 11.83
N VAL A 30 -12.67 3.39 12.41
CA VAL A 30 -12.49 2.17 11.59
C VAL A 30 -13.87 1.54 11.42
N ALA A 31 -14.72 2.17 10.62
CA ALA A 31 -15.74 1.42 9.93
C ALA A 31 -14.99 0.49 8.98
N ALA A 32 -15.14 -0.83 9.12
CA ALA A 32 -14.61 -1.82 8.23
C ALA A 32 -15.00 -1.45 6.78
N SER A 33 -14.12 -0.77 6.09
CA SER A 33 -14.28 -0.50 4.66
C SER A 33 -14.10 -1.85 4.00
N ARG A 34 -15.18 -2.43 3.50
CA ARG A 34 -15.10 -3.53 2.56
C ARG A 34 -14.18 -3.07 1.43
N PRO A 35 -13.22 -3.90 0.99
CA PRO A 35 -12.39 -3.55 -0.15
C PRO A 35 -13.31 -3.17 -1.31
N ALA A 36 -13.11 -2.00 -1.88
CA ALA A 36 -13.75 -1.64 -3.13
C ALA A 36 -13.24 -2.63 -4.19
N PRO A 37 -14.10 -3.18 -5.03
CA PRO A 37 -13.64 -3.92 -6.20
C PRO A 37 -12.71 -2.97 -6.97
N LEU A 38 -11.58 -3.51 -7.46
CA LEU A 38 -10.67 -2.78 -8.34
C LEU A 38 -11.53 -1.96 -9.31
N SER A 39 -11.36 -0.65 -9.30
CA SER A 39 -12.13 0.28 -10.11
C SER A 39 -12.23 -0.31 -11.52
N GLN A 40 -13.44 -0.36 -12.07
CA GLN A 40 -13.69 -0.82 -13.44
C GLN A 40 -13.00 0.14 -14.42
N ALA A 41 -11.70 0.00 -14.54
CA ALA A 41 -10.96 0.59 -15.62
C ALA A 41 -10.96 -0.42 -16.76
N ALA A 42 -11.54 -0.01 -17.87
CA ALA A 42 -11.59 -0.66 -19.17
C ALA A 42 -12.36 -2.01 -19.25
N VAL A 43 -13.63 -1.90 -19.59
CA VAL A 43 -14.34 -2.94 -20.33
C VAL A 43 -13.59 -3.13 -21.65
N ILE A 44 -12.87 -4.24 -21.78
CA ILE A 44 -12.30 -4.67 -23.06
C ILE A 44 -13.48 -5.01 -23.95
N PRO A 45 -13.66 -4.37 -25.14
CA PRO A 45 -14.73 -4.76 -26.06
C PRO A 45 -14.46 -6.17 -26.58
N THR A 46 -15.43 -7.04 -26.42
CA THR A 46 -15.45 -8.39 -27.01
C THR A 46 -15.38 -8.27 -28.53
N PRO A 47 -14.50 -8.98 -29.24
CA PRO A 47 -14.51 -9.02 -30.67
C PRO A 47 -15.81 -9.70 -31.18
N PRO A 48 -16.35 -9.28 -32.33
CA PRO A 48 -17.56 -9.86 -32.89
C PRO A 48 -17.34 -11.33 -33.29
N PRO A 49 -18.38 -12.18 -33.23
CA PRO A 49 -18.26 -13.59 -33.58
C PRO A 49 -17.90 -13.77 -35.06
N ALA A 50 -16.84 -14.56 -35.29
CA ALA A 50 -16.44 -14.94 -36.65
C ALA A 50 -17.56 -15.70 -37.39
N GLY A 51 -17.87 -15.22 -38.57
CA GLY A 51 -18.87 -15.81 -39.46
C GLY A 51 -18.50 -17.22 -39.90
N GLN A 52 -19.49 -18.07 -40.00
CA GLN A 52 -19.39 -19.44 -40.50
C GLN A 52 -18.91 -19.49 -41.97
N PRO A 53 -18.01 -20.40 -42.37
CA PRO A 53 -17.71 -20.66 -43.75
C PRO A 53 -18.70 -21.65 -44.35
N ALA A 54 -19.15 -21.36 -45.57
CA ALA A 54 -19.95 -22.23 -46.42
C ALA A 54 -19.14 -23.40 -47.01
N PRO A 55 -19.77 -24.55 -47.38
CA PRO A 55 -19.06 -25.75 -47.80
C PRO A 55 -18.73 -25.76 -49.30
N GLY A 56 -17.51 -26.18 -49.68
CA GLY A 56 -17.10 -26.35 -51.06
C GLY A 56 -15.87 -27.18 -51.30
N ARG A 57 -16.08 -28.45 -51.61
CA ARG A 57 -15.33 -29.44 -52.46
C ARG A 57 -13.80 -29.44 -52.49
N GLY A 58 -13.25 -30.64 -52.14
CA GLY A 58 -11.86 -31.07 -52.35
C GLY A 58 -11.51 -31.43 -53.80
N PRO A 59 -10.46 -32.25 -54.16
CA PRO A 59 -9.35 -32.75 -53.35
C PRO A 59 -7.97 -32.43 -53.97
N GLY A 60 -6.90 -32.51 -53.22
CA GLY A 60 -5.54 -32.45 -53.78
C GLY A 60 -4.48 -32.44 -52.69
N GLY A 61 -3.83 -33.53 -52.45
CA GLY A 61 -2.81 -33.70 -51.44
C GLY A 61 -1.53 -32.93 -51.74
N SER A 62 -0.96 -32.35 -50.70
CA SER A 62 0.50 -32.14 -50.59
C SER A 62 0.82 -31.96 -49.12
N SER A 63 1.63 -32.83 -48.59
CA SER A 63 2.18 -32.80 -47.26
C SER A 63 3.10 -31.61 -47.11
N LEU A 64 2.75 -30.64 -46.28
CA LEU A 64 3.69 -29.63 -45.79
C LEU A 64 3.96 -29.86 -44.29
N PRO A 65 5.18 -29.56 -43.84
CA PRO A 65 5.66 -29.95 -42.50
C PRO A 65 4.94 -29.19 -41.41
N GLY A 66 4.69 -29.89 -40.32
CA GLY A 66 4.07 -29.49 -39.06
C GLY A 66 3.95 -28.02 -38.77
N ALA A 67 2.71 -27.53 -38.78
CA ALA A 67 2.37 -26.33 -38.06
C ALA A 67 2.71 -26.56 -36.57
N ALA A 68 3.53 -25.72 -36.02
CA ALA A 68 3.71 -25.65 -34.57
C ALA A 68 2.33 -25.53 -33.91
N PRO A 69 2.07 -26.21 -32.80
CA PRO A 69 0.81 -26.03 -32.08
C PRO A 69 0.62 -24.54 -31.78
N PRO A 70 -0.62 -24.05 -31.83
CA PRO A 70 -0.89 -22.67 -31.42
C PRO A 70 -0.30 -22.48 -30.04
N ALA A 71 0.39 -21.34 -29.83
CA ALA A 71 0.94 -20.99 -28.53
C ALA A 71 -0.16 -21.23 -27.49
N SER A 72 0.05 -22.22 -26.62
CA SER A 72 -0.83 -22.48 -25.50
C SER A 72 -1.04 -21.14 -24.79
N GLN A 73 -2.27 -20.80 -24.42
CA GLN A 73 -2.53 -19.77 -23.45
C GLN A 73 -1.63 -20.10 -22.27
N ALA A 74 -0.51 -19.40 -22.13
CA ALA A 74 0.29 -19.47 -20.93
C ALA A 74 -0.69 -19.04 -19.83
N GLU A 75 -1.11 -19.97 -18.98
CA GLU A 75 -1.90 -19.64 -17.81
C GLU A 75 -1.16 -18.52 -17.11
N LEU A 76 -1.74 -17.32 -17.11
CA LEU A 76 -1.16 -16.17 -16.44
C LEU A 76 -1.19 -16.54 -14.95
N LEU A 77 -0.01 -16.73 -14.37
CA LEU A 77 0.10 -17.02 -12.94
C LEU A 77 -0.63 -15.93 -12.15
N PRO A 78 -1.30 -16.29 -11.06
CA PRO A 78 -1.86 -15.29 -10.17
C PRO A 78 -0.74 -14.40 -9.61
N LEU A 79 -1.03 -13.11 -9.47
CA LEU A 79 -0.05 -12.08 -9.07
C LEU A 79 -0.35 -11.54 -7.70
N VAL A 80 0.71 -11.30 -6.90
CA VAL A 80 0.61 -10.63 -5.61
C VAL A 80 1.60 -9.49 -5.49
N CYS A 81 1.09 -8.32 -5.08
CA CYS A 81 1.86 -7.19 -4.62
C CYS A 81 1.76 -7.12 -3.09
N LEU A 82 2.84 -7.40 -2.40
CA LEU A 82 2.95 -7.10 -0.97
C LEU A 82 3.20 -5.60 -0.83
N THR A 83 2.35 -4.89 -0.08
CA THR A 83 2.52 -3.45 0.11
C THR A 83 2.56 -3.08 1.57
N PHE A 84 3.43 -2.12 1.92
CA PHE A 84 3.65 -1.66 3.29
C PHE A 84 3.48 -0.15 3.37
N ASP A 85 2.59 0.30 4.25
CA ASP A 85 2.32 1.72 4.50
C ASP A 85 2.99 2.19 5.81
N ASP A 86 3.16 3.50 5.96
CA ASP A 86 3.59 4.22 7.18
C ASP A 86 5.05 4.03 7.61
N GLY A 87 5.83 3.26 6.88
CA GLY A 87 7.28 3.16 7.08
C GLY A 87 8.08 4.32 6.42
N PRO A 88 9.40 4.32 6.57
CA PRO A 88 10.20 3.34 7.33
C PRO A 88 10.17 3.57 8.85
N SER A 89 10.35 2.49 9.59
CA SER A 89 10.39 2.50 11.05
C SER A 89 11.36 1.45 11.61
N ARG A 90 11.34 1.25 12.93
CA ARG A 90 12.07 0.14 13.58
C ARG A 90 11.61 -1.24 13.12
N THR A 91 10.43 -1.37 12.50
CA THR A 91 9.89 -2.62 11.96
C THR A 91 10.44 -2.94 10.59
N THR A 92 10.74 -1.92 9.78
CA THR A 92 11.21 -2.04 8.40
C THR A 92 12.41 -2.98 8.20
N PRO A 93 13.46 -2.98 9.07
CA PRO A 93 14.58 -3.91 8.89
C PRO A 93 14.18 -5.38 8.92
N ALA A 94 13.22 -5.76 9.78
CA ALA A 94 12.75 -7.14 9.85
C ALA A 94 11.88 -7.51 8.63
N VAL A 95 11.11 -6.54 8.10
CA VAL A 95 10.36 -6.72 6.84
C VAL A 95 11.33 -6.93 5.68
N LEU A 96 12.35 -6.07 5.53
CA LEU A 96 13.35 -6.19 4.47
C LEU A 96 14.09 -7.52 4.54
N ALA A 97 14.51 -7.96 5.73
CA ALA A 97 15.19 -9.23 5.91
C ALA A 97 14.32 -10.43 5.44
N ALA A 98 13.02 -10.42 5.75
CA ALA A 98 12.10 -11.47 5.32
C ALA A 98 11.86 -11.48 3.81
N LEU A 99 11.79 -10.30 3.16
CA LEU A 99 11.66 -10.16 1.71
C LEU A 99 12.94 -10.63 0.99
N GLU A 100 14.12 -10.24 1.52
CA GLU A 100 15.43 -10.64 0.99
C GLU A 100 15.67 -12.15 1.11
N GLU A 101 15.39 -12.74 2.28
CA GLU A 101 15.49 -14.20 2.49
C GLU A 101 14.59 -14.98 1.52
N ALA A 102 13.42 -14.42 1.22
CA ALA A 102 12.46 -15.06 0.32
C ALA A 102 12.70 -14.73 -1.16
N GLU A 103 13.59 -13.79 -1.48
CA GLU A 103 13.86 -13.27 -2.84
C GLU A 103 12.58 -12.76 -3.54
N VAL A 104 11.76 -11.98 -2.81
CA VAL A 104 10.50 -11.42 -3.35
C VAL A 104 10.48 -9.90 -3.24
N PRO A 105 9.99 -9.18 -4.27
CA PRO A 105 9.83 -7.73 -4.23
C PRO A 105 8.58 -7.33 -3.42
N ALA A 106 8.55 -6.07 -3.01
CA ALA A 106 7.39 -5.42 -2.40
C ALA A 106 7.30 -3.96 -2.83
N THR A 107 6.20 -3.27 -2.47
CA THR A 107 6.07 -1.82 -2.65
C THR A 107 5.88 -1.16 -1.29
N PHE A 108 6.69 -0.14 -0.98
CA PHE A 108 6.63 0.63 0.25
C PHE A 108 6.01 2.00 -0.02
N PHE A 109 4.84 2.28 0.54
CA PHE A 109 4.20 3.59 0.55
C PHE A 109 4.71 4.37 1.76
N VAL A 110 5.77 5.15 1.54
CA VAL A 110 6.58 5.71 2.60
C VAL A 110 6.02 7.01 3.18
N VAL A 111 6.29 7.22 4.46
CA VAL A 111 6.14 8.52 5.13
C VAL A 111 7.52 9.10 5.48
N ALA A 112 7.59 10.44 5.64
CA ALA A 112 8.83 11.08 6.06
C ALA A 112 8.51 12.26 6.99
N ASN A 113 8.51 12.00 8.28
CA ASN A 113 8.27 12.99 9.31
C ASN A 113 9.39 13.01 10.36
N GLU A 114 9.29 13.87 11.36
CA GLU A 114 10.30 14.03 12.40
C GLU A 114 10.50 12.77 13.25
N ASN A 115 9.46 11.92 13.35
CA ASN A 115 9.52 10.73 14.20
C ASN A 115 10.24 9.55 13.53
N ASN A 116 10.43 9.57 12.21
CA ASN A 116 11.08 8.50 11.47
C ASN A 116 12.32 8.93 10.68
N GLU A 117 12.81 10.14 10.88
CA GLU A 117 13.95 10.70 10.16
C GLU A 117 15.19 9.78 10.22
N SER A 118 15.46 9.17 11.38
CA SER A 118 16.58 8.23 11.55
C SER A 118 16.45 6.92 10.75
N TYR A 119 15.26 6.61 10.28
CA TYR A 119 14.95 5.40 9.48
C TYR A 119 14.91 5.68 7.98
N LEU A 120 14.87 6.93 7.51
CA LEU A 120 14.79 7.26 6.08
C LEU A 120 15.88 6.59 5.23
N PRO A 121 17.13 6.34 5.69
CA PRO A 121 18.11 5.58 4.92
C PRO A 121 17.67 4.16 4.52
N LEU A 122 16.68 3.55 5.21
CA LEU A 122 16.12 2.26 4.87
C LEU A 122 15.36 2.28 3.53
N ILE A 123 14.90 3.45 3.08
CA ILE A 123 14.29 3.63 1.75
C ILE A 123 15.28 3.22 0.66
N ARG A 124 16.54 3.66 0.77
CA ARG A 124 17.60 3.25 -0.17
C ARG A 124 17.85 1.74 -0.12
N GLN A 125 17.85 1.15 1.07
CA GLN A 125 18.05 -0.29 1.21
C GLN A 125 16.90 -1.07 0.55
N ALA A 126 15.65 -0.63 0.74
CA ALA A 126 14.48 -1.22 0.08
C ALA A 126 14.59 -1.14 -1.44
N ALA A 127 14.92 0.04 -1.99
CA ALA A 127 15.10 0.23 -3.43
C ALA A 127 16.23 -0.66 -4.00
N GLN A 128 17.37 -0.74 -3.30
CA GLN A 128 18.49 -1.60 -3.69
C GLN A 128 18.17 -3.09 -3.61
N ALA A 129 17.25 -3.49 -2.74
CA ALA A 129 16.74 -4.85 -2.66
C ALA A 129 15.67 -5.17 -3.74
N GLY A 130 15.42 -4.27 -4.69
CA GLY A 130 14.44 -4.47 -5.77
C GLY A 130 13.00 -4.18 -5.39
N CYS A 131 12.77 -3.52 -4.25
CA CYS A 131 11.44 -3.05 -3.87
C CYS A 131 11.12 -1.70 -4.52
N GLU A 132 9.85 -1.48 -4.80
CA GLU A 132 9.33 -0.20 -5.27
C GLU A 132 9.11 0.76 -4.10
N ILE A 133 9.48 2.02 -4.28
CA ILE A 133 9.17 3.11 -3.36
C ILE A 133 8.05 3.94 -3.95
N ALA A 134 7.00 4.16 -3.16
CA ALA A 134 5.82 4.90 -3.53
C ALA A 134 5.47 5.96 -2.47
N LEU A 135 4.65 6.95 -2.83
CA LEU A 135 4.33 8.07 -1.96
C LEU A 135 3.11 7.76 -1.09
N HIS A 136 3.21 8.11 0.21
CA HIS A 136 2.07 8.06 1.11
C HIS A 136 1.74 9.45 1.66
N SER A 137 2.61 10.01 2.47
CA SER A 137 2.47 11.36 3.06
C SER A 137 3.78 11.76 3.74
N ALA A 138 4.09 13.05 3.79
CA ALA A 138 5.18 13.51 4.66
C ALA A 138 4.76 13.43 6.12
N SER A 139 3.60 13.98 6.46
CA SER A 139 3.16 14.16 7.86
C SER A 139 2.26 13.07 8.40
N HIS A 140 1.48 12.44 7.53
CA HIS A 140 0.38 11.51 7.83
C HIS A 140 -0.65 12.07 8.82
N ARG A 141 -0.80 13.40 8.90
CA ARG A 141 -1.79 14.07 9.75
C ARG A 141 -3.04 14.42 8.95
N TYR A 142 -4.09 13.63 9.11
CA TYR A 142 -5.35 13.78 8.35
C TYR A 142 -5.93 15.19 8.37
N SER A 143 -5.90 15.89 9.53
CA SER A 143 -6.38 17.27 9.66
C SER A 143 -5.62 18.27 8.78
N ASP A 144 -4.36 17.99 8.52
CA ASP A 144 -3.47 18.89 7.79
C ASP A 144 -3.52 18.57 6.29
N ILE A 145 -3.36 17.30 5.93
CA ILE A 145 -3.29 16.87 4.53
C ILE A 145 -4.65 16.97 3.83
N TYR A 146 -5.76 16.72 4.52
CA TYR A 146 -7.10 16.75 3.94
C TYR A 146 -7.88 18.04 4.18
N ARG A 147 -7.25 19.11 4.65
CA ARG A 147 -7.91 20.43 4.76
C ARG A 147 -8.21 21.06 3.40
N SER A 148 -7.46 20.71 2.35
CA SER A 148 -7.66 21.12 0.97
C SER A 148 -6.78 20.30 0.01
N ALA A 149 -7.10 20.33 -1.28
CA ALA A 149 -6.26 19.69 -2.30
C ALA A 149 -4.83 20.27 -2.33
N GLY A 150 -4.70 21.61 -2.22
CA GLY A 150 -3.38 22.25 -2.14
C GLY A 150 -2.55 21.74 -0.97
N ALA A 151 -3.16 21.60 0.22
CA ALA A 151 -2.46 21.08 1.40
C ALA A 151 -1.97 19.64 1.23
N PHE A 152 -2.74 18.81 0.55
CA PHE A 152 -2.32 17.43 0.22
C PHE A 152 -1.10 17.44 -0.69
N TRP A 153 -1.12 18.22 -1.77
CA TRP A 153 0.00 18.28 -2.71
C TRP A 153 1.26 18.96 -2.13
N GLU A 154 1.09 19.92 -1.21
CA GLU A 154 2.20 20.50 -0.43
C GLU A 154 2.87 19.41 0.43
N ASP A 155 2.09 18.55 1.09
CA ASP A 155 2.60 17.43 1.89
C ASP A 155 3.30 16.38 1.03
N ILE A 156 2.75 16.04 -0.13
CA ILE A 156 3.40 15.14 -1.11
C ILE A 156 4.71 15.75 -1.65
N ALA A 157 4.74 17.05 -1.96
CA ALA A 157 5.97 17.72 -2.40
C ALA A 157 7.05 17.70 -1.31
N LEU A 158 6.67 17.90 -0.05
CA LEU A 158 7.57 17.79 1.09
C LEU A 158 8.09 16.36 1.25
N LEU A 159 7.23 15.34 1.09
CA LEU A 159 7.65 13.94 1.12
C LEU A 159 8.73 13.69 0.07
N ARG A 160 8.48 14.05 -1.20
CA ARG A 160 9.42 13.87 -2.31
C ARG A 160 10.77 14.54 -2.00
N GLN A 161 10.74 15.76 -1.49
CA GLN A 161 11.96 16.48 -1.09
C GLN A 161 12.76 15.70 -0.02
N ARG A 162 12.07 15.13 0.99
CA ARG A 162 12.72 14.43 2.09
C ARG A 162 13.29 13.06 1.68
N ILE A 163 12.65 12.38 0.74
CA ILE A 163 13.13 11.07 0.26
C ILE A 163 14.11 11.15 -0.91
N ALA A 164 14.24 12.29 -1.59
CA ALA A 164 15.15 12.50 -2.73
C ALA A 164 16.62 12.07 -2.47
N PRO A 165 17.18 12.14 -1.24
CA PRO A 165 18.52 11.60 -0.97
C PRO A 165 18.60 10.07 -1.06
N TYR A 166 17.49 9.34 -1.07
CA TYR A 166 17.43 7.89 -0.88
C TYR A 166 16.90 7.13 -2.09
N VAL A 167 16.12 7.78 -2.96
CA VAL A 167 15.52 7.19 -4.16
C VAL A 167 15.51 8.21 -5.29
N ASP A 168 15.67 7.76 -6.54
CA ASP A 168 15.51 8.61 -7.70
C ASP A 168 14.02 8.96 -7.89
N ASP A 169 13.71 10.25 -7.98
CA ASP A 169 12.34 10.74 -8.15
C ASP A 169 11.69 10.21 -9.45
N GLY A 170 12.47 9.94 -10.48
CA GLY A 170 11.99 9.32 -11.73
C GLY A 170 11.54 7.86 -11.59
N GLU A 171 11.94 7.18 -10.52
CA GLU A 171 11.52 5.80 -10.23
C GLU A 171 10.23 5.75 -9.42
N VAL A 172 9.81 6.87 -8.79
CA VAL A 172 8.60 6.95 -7.96
C VAL A 172 7.39 7.23 -8.85
N ARG A 173 6.52 6.23 -9.04
CA ARG A 173 5.38 6.30 -9.97
C ARG A 173 4.01 6.24 -9.32
N CYS A 174 3.95 5.68 -8.11
CA CYS A 174 2.69 5.39 -7.42
C CYS A 174 2.52 6.22 -6.15
N LEU A 175 1.28 6.48 -5.80
CA LEU A 175 0.90 7.04 -4.51
C LEU A 175 -0.28 6.26 -3.90
N ARG A 176 -0.38 6.29 -2.58
CA ARG A 176 -1.57 5.82 -1.85
C ARG A 176 -2.06 6.93 -0.94
N PHE A 177 -3.34 7.25 -1.05
CA PHE A 177 -3.97 8.24 -0.16
C PHE A 177 -4.02 7.69 1.27
N PRO A 178 -3.59 8.42 2.30
CA PRO A 178 -3.74 8.02 3.69
C PRO A 178 -5.18 7.60 4.04
N GLY A 179 -5.35 6.35 4.47
CA GLY A 179 -6.67 5.75 4.70
C GLY A 179 -7.40 5.26 3.43
N GLY A 180 -6.74 5.29 2.27
CA GLY A 180 -7.31 4.85 0.98
C GLY A 180 -8.17 5.90 0.28
N SER A 181 -8.46 5.67 -1.00
CA SER A 181 -9.22 6.60 -1.85
C SER A 181 -10.72 6.69 -1.50
N THR A 182 -11.20 5.79 -0.66
CA THR A 182 -12.59 5.72 -0.20
C THR A 182 -12.78 6.15 1.25
N ASN A 183 -11.71 6.66 1.90
CA ASN A 183 -11.77 7.06 3.30
C ASN A 183 -12.81 8.16 3.54
N THR A 184 -13.44 8.12 4.71
CA THR A 184 -14.42 9.13 5.12
C THR A 184 -13.81 10.30 5.90
N VAL A 185 -12.53 10.19 6.28
CA VAL A 185 -11.81 11.18 7.09
C VAL A 185 -11.52 12.43 6.27
N SER A 186 -11.19 12.30 4.99
CA SER A 186 -10.99 13.41 4.06
C SER A 186 -12.23 14.31 3.98
N ARG A 187 -13.42 13.69 3.97
CA ARG A 187 -14.70 14.40 3.98
C ARG A 187 -14.89 15.29 5.21
N LYS A 188 -14.43 14.81 6.37
CA LYS A 188 -14.51 15.56 7.64
C LYS A 188 -13.72 16.88 7.59
N TYR A 189 -12.58 16.89 6.90
CA TYR A 189 -11.67 18.05 6.89
C TYR A 189 -11.78 18.91 5.66
N GLY A 190 -12.01 18.34 4.48
CA GLY A 190 -12.01 19.04 3.19
C GLY A 190 -13.32 18.98 2.42
N GLY A 191 -14.35 18.32 2.99
CA GLY A 191 -15.67 18.20 2.36
C GLY A 191 -15.78 17.04 1.39
N ASP A 192 -16.99 16.81 0.89
CA ASP A 192 -17.35 15.64 0.09
C ASP A 192 -16.63 15.57 -1.26
N ALA A 193 -16.28 16.70 -1.85
CA ALA A 193 -15.65 16.77 -3.17
C ALA A 193 -14.12 16.53 -3.14
N LEU A 194 -13.47 16.66 -1.98
CA LEU A 194 -12.01 16.68 -1.90
C LEU A 194 -11.35 15.43 -2.51
N MET A 195 -11.81 14.24 -2.16
CA MET A 195 -11.17 13.01 -2.65
C MET A 195 -11.35 12.84 -4.16
N GLY A 196 -12.50 13.28 -4.72
CA GLY A 196 -12.70 13.33 -6.17
C GLY A 196 -11.67 14.22 -6.86
N GLN A 197 -11.48 15.45 -6.33
CA GLN A 197 -10.48 16.39 -6.84
C GLN A 197 -9.05 15.83 -6.74
N LEU A 198 -8.70 15.17 -5.63
CA LEU A 198 -7.37 14.60 -5.45
C LEU A 198 -7.08 13.48 -6.45
N LYS A 199 -8.05 12.62 -6.73
CA LYS A 199 -7.90 11.55 -7.73
C LYS A 199 -7.72 12.11 -9.14
N GLU A 200 -8.57 13.06 -9.54
CA GLU A 200 -8.46 13.75 -10.83
C GLU A 200 -7.10 14.44 -10.98
N GLN A 201 -6.66 15.20 -9.98
CA GLN A 201 -5.36 15.85 -10.00
C GLN A 201 -4.19 14.89 -9.97
N ALA A 202 -4.31 13.73 -9.32
CA ALA A 202 -3.28 12.70 -9.37
C ALA A 202 -3.10 12.17 -10.81
N GLU A 203 -4.21 11.87 -11.49
CA GLU A 203 -4.22 11.41 -12.88
C GLU A 203 -3.67 12.47 -13.85
N GLU A 204 -4.08 13.74 -13.69
CA GLU A 204 -3.57 14.87 -14.47
C GLU A 204 -2.05 15.07 -14.32
N GLN A 205 -1.51 14.81 -13.13
CA GLN A 205 -0.07 14.89 -12.84
C GLN A 205 0.69 13.62 -13.22
N GLY A 206 0.02 12.60 -13.76
CA GLY A 206 0.62 11.34 -14.14
C GLY A 206 0.90 10.38 -12.99
N TRP A 207 0.32 10.63 -11.81
CA TRP A 207 0.43 9.72 -10.68
C TRP A 207 -0.57 8.58 -10.80
N ARG A 208 -0.10 7.35 -10.56
CA ARG A 208 -0.95 6.19 -10.36
C ARG A 208 -1.30 6.10 -8.88
N TRP A 209 -2.57 6.35 -8.51
CA TRP A 209 -3.02 6.14 -7.14
C TRP A 209 -3.53 4.71 -6.97
N VAL A 210 -3.25 4.11 -5.81
CA VAL A 210 -3.43 2.67 -5.60
C VAL A 210 -4.07 2.39 -4.25
N ASP A 211 -5.19 1.68 -4.25
CA ASP A 211 -5.79 1.07 -3.07
C ASP A 211 -5.34 -0.39 -2.93
N TRP A 212 -6.09 -1.19 -2.21
CA TRP A 212 -5.85 -2.61 -1.97
C TRP A 212 -7.14 -3.42 -2.09
N ASN A 213 -7.02 -4.71 -2.29
CA ASN A 213 -8.14 -5.65 -2.26
C ASN A 213 -8.00 -6.75 -1.20
N VAL A 214 -6.85 -6.80 -0.51
CA VAL A 214 -6.59 -7.67 0.64
C VAL A 214 -6.03 -6.82 1.76
N SER A 215 -6.50 -7.01 3.01
CA SER A 215 -6.02 -6.28 4.19
C SER A 215 -5.53 -7.24 5.27
N ALA A 216 -4.40 -6.93 5.87
CA ALA A 216 -3.87 -7.63 7.03
C ALA A 216 -4.58 -7.25 8.33
N GLU A 217 -5.33 -6.13 8.35
CA GLU A 217 -5.99 -5.54 9.53
C GLU A 217 -5.01 -5.20 10.68
N ASP A 218 -3.72 -5.08 10.38
CA ASP A 218 -2.62 -4.95 11.34
C ASP A 218 -2.52 -3.57 11.99
N ALA A 219 -3.18 -2.55 11.40
CA ALA A 219 -3.28 -1.19 11.95
C ALA A 219 -4.71 -0.82 12.42
N ALA A 220 -5.64 -1.76 12.51
CA ALA A 220 -7.05 -1.53 12.86
C ALA A 220 -7.32 -1.24 14.34
N GLY A 221 -6.33 -0.79 15.11
CA GLY A 221 -6.46 -0.39 16.52
C GLY A 221 -6.43 -1.53 17.53
N LYS A 222 -6.57 -2.79 17.12
CA LYS A 222 -6.37 -3.99 17.96
C LYS A 222 -5.01 -4.60 17.60
N LYS A 223 -4.19 -4.89 18.61
CA LYS A 223 -2.96 -5.63 18.38
C LYS A 223 -3.29 -7.09 18.04
N LEU A 224 -3.03 -7.48 16.80
CA LEU A 224 -3.19 -8.85 16.30
C LEU A 224 -1.92 -9.67 16.56
N SER A 225 -2.06 -10.99 16.72
CA SER A 225 -0.94 -11.92 16.67
C SER A 225 -0.46 -12.11 15.23
N ALA A 226 0.76 -12.65 15.04
CA ALA A 226 1.28 -12.96 13.72
C ALA A 226 0.40 -13.97 12.96
N GLU A 227 -0.21 -14.94 13.68
CA GLU A 227 -1.14 -15.89 13.08
C GLU A 227 -2.45 -15.23 12.64
N GLU A 228 -2.97 -14.24 13.38
CA GLU A 228 -4.16 -13.49 12.98
C GLU A 228 -3.88 -12.65 11.74
N VAL A 229 -2.74 -11.95 11.69
CA VAL A 229 -2.27 -11.19 10.52
C VAL A 229 -2.16 -12.11 9.29
N CYS A 230 -1.45 -13.23 9.42
CA CYS A 230 -1.31 -14.22 8.36
C CYS A 230 -2.67 -14.73 7.86
N ARG A 231 -3.57 -15.09 8.76
CA ARG A 231 -4.91 -15.58 8.44
C ARG A 231 -5.78 -14.55 7.72
N ASN A 232 -5.69 -13.26 8.11
CA ASN A 232 -6.41 -12.19 7.44
C ASN A 232 -5.95 -12.04 5.99
N VAL A 233 -4.64 -12.05 5.75
CA VAL A 233 -4.08 -11.96 4.41
C VAL A 233 -4.44 -13.19 3.58
N THR A 234 -4.15 -14.39 4.05
CA THR A 234 -4.38 -15.64 3.29
C THR A 234 -5.86 -15.89 3.04
N GLY A 235 -6.72 -15.63 4.04
CA GLY A 235 -8.18 -15.76 3.90
C GLY A 235 -8.77 -14.71 2.95
N GLY A 236 -8.25 -13.48 2.97
CA GLY A 236 -8.67 -12.41 2.07
C GLY A 236 -8.22 -12.62 0.62
N SER A 237 -7.18 -13.42 0.40
CA SER A 237 -6.60 -13.68 -0.91
C SER A 237 -7.19 -14.90 -1.61
N ALA A 238 -7.87 -15.77 -0.88
CA ALA A 238 -8.36 -17.03 -1.41
C ALA A 238 -9.25 -16.84 -2.65
N GLY A 239 -8.86 -17.45 -3.79
CA GLY A 239 -9.59 -17.38 -5.05
C GLY A 239 -9.42 -16.09 -5.85
N LEU A 240 -8.51 -15.19 -5.45
CA LEU A 240 -8.18 -13.99 -6.22
C LEU A 240 -7.00 -14.29 -7.17
N GLU A 241 -7.11 -13.88 -8.42
CA GLU A 241 -6.00 -13.96 -9.38
C GLU A 241 -4.98 -12.82 -9.20
N ARG A 242 -5.38 -11.72 -8.55
CA ARG A 242 -4.56 -10.53 -8.34
C ARG A 242 -4.80 -9.97 -6.95
N CYS A 243 -3.73 -9.89 -6.18
CA CYS A 243 -3.75 -9.37 -4.81
C CYS A 243 -2.87 -8.14 -4.69
N ILE A 244 -3.43 -7.05 -4.17
CA ILE A 244 -2.67 -5.92 -3.62
C ILE A 244 -2.95 -5.96 -2.11
N VAL A 245 -1.94 -6.33 -1.34
CA VAL A 245 -2.06 -6.61 0.09
C VAL A 245 -1.66 -5.39 0.90
N LEU A 246 -2.60 -4.81 1.65
CA LEU A 246 -2.31 -3.77 2.63
C LEU A 246 -1.74 -4.38 3.90
N MET A 247 -0.54 -3.99 4.23
CA MET A 247 0.16 -4.20 5.49
C MET A 247 0.84 -2.89 5.90
N HIS A 248 1.41 -2.85 7.11
CA HIS A 248 2.14 -1.69 7.58
C HIS A 248 3.49 -2.11 8.16
N ASP A 249 4.53 -1.29 7.91
CA ASP A 249 5.84 -1.41 8.55
C ASP A 249 6.12 -0.24 9.52
N SER A 250 5.03 0.28 10.09
CA SER A 250 5.06 1.30 11.14
C SER A 250 5.70 0.79 12.44
N ALA A 251 6.06 1.68 13.34
CA ALA A 251 6.70 1.30 14.61
C ALA A 251 5.84 0.41 15.53
N THR A 252 4.54 0.26 15.27
CA THR A 252 3.59 -0.49 16.09
C THR A 252 3.21 -1.85 15.51
N THR A 253 3.59 -2.14 14.27
CA THR A 253 3.16 -3.32 13.50
C THR A 253 4.23 -4.42 13.45
N GLY A 254 4.98 -4.63 14.52
CA GLY A 254 6.03 -5.67 14.58
C GLY A 254 5.51 -7.09 14.30
N THR A 255 4.26 -7.38 14.65
CA THR A 255 3.62 -8.68 14.35
C THR A 255 3.42 -8.92 12.84
N THR A 256 3.37 -7.87 12.03
CA THR A 256 3.35 -7.96 10.56
C THR A 256 4.66 -8.53 10.05
N ALA A 257 5.80 -8.01 10.54
CA ALA A 257 7.11 -8.56 10.20
C ALA A 257 7.27 -10.04 10.64
N GLU A 258 6.71 -10.39 11.81
CA GLU A 258 6.69 -11.78 12.29
C GLU A 258 5.82 -12.71 11.43
N ALA A 259 4.71 -12.20 10.89
CA ALA A 259 3.79 -12.95 10.02
C ALA A 259 4.32 -13.14 8.60
N LEU A 260 5.14 -12.22 8.12
CA LEU A 260 5.53 -12.09 6.71
C LEU A 260 6.15 -13.36 6.11
N PRO A 261 7.06 -14.11 6.77
CA PRO A 261 7.58 -15.35 6.23
C PRO A 261 6.50 -16.41 5.96
N SER A 262 5.46 -16.46 6.81
CA SER A 262 4.34 -17.40 6.63
C SER A 262 3.39 -16.95 5.51
N ILE A 263 3.17 -15.66 5.37
CA ILE A 263 2.40 -15.06 4.27
C ILE A 263 3.08 -15.36 2.93
N ILE A 264 4.39 -15.08 2.81
CA ILE A 264 5.15 -15.31 1.58
C ILE A 264 5.13 -16.79 1.20
N ARG A 265 5.34 -17.68 2.17
CA ARG A 265 5.31 -19.12 1.93
C ARG A 265 3.96 -19.56 1.38
N TRP A 266 2.87 -19.11 1.98
CA TRP A 266 1.53 -19.43 1.51
C TRP A 266 1.30 -18.99 0.06
N TYR A 267 1.67 -17.76 -0.32
CA TYR A 267 1.54 -17.30 -1.70
C TYR A 267 2.40 -18.12 -2.68
N LYS A 268 3.61 -18.53 -2.28
CA LYS A 268 4.44 -19.44 -3.08
C LYS A 268 3.80 -20.81 -3.26
N GLU A 269 3.21 -21.37 -2.21
CA GLU A 269 2.49 -22.65 -2.23
C GLU A 269 1.24 -22.62 -3.10
N GLU A 270 0.52 -21.47 -3.11
CA GLU A 270 -0.64 -21.24 -3.97
C GLU A 270 -0.26 -20.85 -5.42
N GLY A 271 1.02 -20.80 -5.75
CA GLY A 271 1.52 -20.56 -7.10
C GLY A 271 1.49 -19.10 -7.56
N TYR A 272 1.39 -18.13 -6.66
CA TYR A 272 1.45 -16.71 -7.02
C TYR A 272 2.86 -16.29 -7.42
N ALA A 273 2.96 -15.44 -8.45
CA ALA A 273 4.16 -14.68 -8.74
C ALA A 273 4.12 -13.33 -8.01
N PHE A 274 5.25 -12.94 -7.42
CA PHE A 274 5.38 -11.68 -6.70
C PHE A 274 5.81 -10.57 -7.65
N CYS A 275 5.21 -9.40 -7.52
CA CYS A 275 5.55 -8.22 -8.30
C CYS A 275 5.36 -6.95 -7.46
N THR A 276 5.96 -5.86 -7.92
CA THR A 276 5.65 -4.52 -7.41
C THR A 276 4.32 -4.03 -7.97
N VAL A 277 3.79 -2.96 -7.39
CA VAL A 277 2.55 -2.36 -7.88
C VAL A 277 2.71 -1.85 -9.31
N SER A 278 3.79 -1.16 -9.64
CA SER A 278 4.05 -0.72 -11.02
C SER A 278 4.12 -1.89 -12.00
N GLN A 279 4.82 -2.97 -11.64
CA GLN A 279 4.89 -4.17 -12.49
C GLN A 279 3.53 -4.83 -12.71
N LEU A 280 2.66 -4.85 -11.68
CA LEU A 280 1.30 -5.36 -11.83
C LEU A 280 0.52 -4.57 -12.88
N TYR A 281 0.58 -3.24 -12.83
CA TYR A 281 -0.15 -2.39 -13.77
C TYR A 281 0.44 -2.43 -15.18
N ASP A 282 1.78 -2.45 -15.30
CA ASP A 282 2.45 -2.57 -16.60
C ASP A 282 2.14 -3.92 -17.28
N ALA A 283 1.82 -4.97 -16.52
CA ALA A 283 1.36 -6.25 -17.05
C ALA A 283 -0.13 -6.25 -17.49
N LEU A 284 -0.89 -5.20 -17.16
CA LEU A 284 -2.31 -5.05 -17.48
C LEU A 284 -2.56 -4.12 -18.68
N GLU A 285 -1.56 -3.33 -19.07
CA GLU A 285 -1.56 -2.43 -20.24
C GLU A 285 -1.14 -3.18 -21.50
#